data_f2cfdf68debea7951a5d383654c7f62b
#
_entry.id   f2cfdf68debea7951a5d383654c7f62b
#
_cell.length_a   1.000
_cell.length_b   1.000
_cell.length_c   1.000
_cell.angle_alpha   90.00
_cell.angle_beta   90.00
_cell.angle_gamma   90.00
#
_symmetry.space_group_name_H-M   'P 1'
#
loop_
_entity.id
_entity.type
_entity.pdbx_description
1 polymer ?
#
loop_
_entity_poly.entity_id
_entity_poly.type
_entity_poly.pdbx_seq_one_letter_code
_entity_poly.pdbx_strand_id
1 'polypeptide(L)'
;LRCRGVAKGAARSLCVINETLYYLSPDGVMAWDGSIPTKVSTALDPARLRNVKSALGGALDGRYYLHLVRGSGEAQAVRLLVYDTERGLWQEEDVCSYEMAGSGGQLYLWDGKAIWAADADREENWQQAGGIEDGVSFELVSGNIGLDSPEELYLSRLTLRLEAEVKSRIEVAVSYDSGAWET
;
A
#
# COMPACT_ATOMS: atom_id res chain seq x y z
N LEU A 1 -13.68 15.63 21.36
CA LEU A 1 -12.99 14.50 20.71
C LEU A 1 -12.10 15.05 19.61
N ARG A 2 -10.80 14.79 19.71
CA ARG A 2 -9.77 15.27 18.74
C ARG A 2 -9.55 14.32 17.57
N CYS A 3 -10.27 13.20 17.51
CA CYS A 3 -10.14 12.23 16.44
C CYS A 3 -11.44 12.17 15.64
N ARG A 4 -11.34 12.27 14.33
CA ARG A 4 -12.46 12.05 13.42
C ARG A 4 -12.67 10.55 13.26
N GLY A 5 -13.92 10.13 13.20
CA GLY A 5 -14.27 8.74 12.92
C GLY A 5 -14.02 8.35 11.46
N VAL A 6 -14.71 7.33 11.00
CA VAL A 6 -14.61 6.82 9.64
C VAL A 6 -15.02 7.87 8.61
N ALA A 7 -14.27 7.99 7.53
CA ALA A 7 -14.56 8.90 6.44
C ALA A 7 -15.87 8.52 5.72
N LYS A 8 -16.55 9.51 5.14
CA LYS A 8 -17.74 9.27 4.32
C LYS A 8 -17.40 8.35 3.15
N GLY A 9 -18.19 7.30 2.97
CA GLY A 9 -17.94 6.28 1.93
C GLY A 9 -16.91 5.20 2.33
N ALA A 10 -16.28 5.31 3.51
CA ALA A 10 -15.24 4.39 3.94
C ALA A 10 -15.69 3.43 5.08
N ALA A 11 -16.99 3.24 5.29
CA ALA A 11 -17.49 2.36 6.36
C ALA A 11 -16.98 0.91 6.22
N ARG A 12 -16.71 0.45 5.00
CA ARG A 12 -16.18 -0.88 4.73
C ARG A 12 -14.64 -0.98 4.82
N SER A 13 -13.96 0.13 5.15
CA SER A 13 -12.51 0.11 5.38
C SER A 13 -12.12 -0.43 6.76
N LEU A 14 -13.08 -0.65 7.64
CA LEU A 14 -12.85 -1.17 9.00
C LEU A 14 -12.33 -2.60 8.94
N CYS A 15 -11.18 -2.84 9.56
CA CYS A 15 -10.57 -4.15 9.64
C CYS A 15 -9.81 -4.30 10.96
N VAL A 16 -9.94 -5.45 11.62
CA VAL A 16 -9.22 -5.75 12.87
C VAL A 16 -8.06 -6.68 12.57
N ILE A 17 -6.86 -6.29 12.99
CA ILE A 17 -5.63 -7.08 12.87
C ILE A 17 -4.94 -7.03 14.23
N ASN A 18 -4.66 -8.18 14.82
CA ASN A 18 -3.97 -8.28 16.12
C ASN A 18 -4.56 -7.32 17.16
N GLU A 19 -5.90 -7.40 17.39
CA GLU A 19 -6.65 -6.59 18.35
C GLU A 19 -6.68 -5.08 18.06
N THR A 20 -6.09 -4.63 16.97
CA THR A 20 -6.07 -3.23 16.53
C THR A 20 -7.03 -3.01 15.37
N LEU A 21 -7.91 -2.02 15.50
CA LEU A 21 -8.84 -1.62 14.44
C LEU A 21 -8.18 -0.60 13.51
N TYR A 22 -8.06 -0.95 12.24
CA TYR A 22 -7.62 -0.05 11.18
C TYR A 22 -8.81 0.49 10.40
N TYR A 23 -8.77 1.76 10.02
CA TYR A 23 -9.84 2.39 9.24
C TYR A 23 -9.37 3.67 8.54
N LEU A 24 -10.07 4.02 7.45
CA LEU A 24 -9.88 5.29 6.77
C LEU A 24 -10.72 6.38 7.44
N SER A 25 -10.05 7.39 7.96
CA SER A 25 -10.58 8.63 8.52
C SER A 25 -10.39 9.79 7.52
N PRO A 26 -11.11 10.91 7.64
CA PRO A 26 -10.80 12.14 6.88
C PRO A 26 -9.37 12.66 7.08
N ASP A 27 -8.74 12.31 8.20
CA ASP A 27 -7.37 12.74 8.53
C ASP A 27 -6.29 11.76 8.03
N GLY A 28 -6.68 10.62 7.48
CA GLY A 28 -5.79 9.55 7.00
C GLY A 28 -6.19 8.19 7.54
N VAL A 29 -5.34 7.20 7.38
CA VAL A 29 -5.56 5.86 7.95
C VAL A 29 -5.18 5.88 9.42
N MET A 30 -6.09 5.38 10.24
CA MET A 30 -5.96 5.34 11.69
C MET A 30 -5.87 3.90 12.20
N ALA A 31 -5.11 3.70 13.25
CA ALA A 31 -5.06 2.49 14.05
C ALA A 31 -5.60 2.79 15.46
N TRP A 32 -6.48 1.94 15.99
CA TRP A 32 -7.08 2.07 17.31
C TRP A 32 -7.04 0.74 18.06
N ASP A 33 -6.38 0.76 19.20
CA ASP A 33 -6.17 -0.38 20.11
C ASP A 33 -7.06 -0.34 21.37
N GLY A 34 -8.06 0.55 21.40
CA GLY A 34 -8.90 0.80 22.56
C GLY A 34 -8.57 2.10 23.29
N SER A 35 -7.45 2.76 22.95
CA SER A 35 -7.01 4.03 23.53
C SER A 35 -7.31 5.22 22.60
N ILE A 36 -6.33 6.05 22.32
CA ILE A 36 -6.46 7.17 21.37
C ILE A 36 -5.99 6.69 19.99
N PRO A 37 -6.81 6.81 18.93
CA PRO A 37 -6.40 6.43 17.59
C PRO A 37 -5.15 7.18 17.13
N THR A 38 -4.20 6.44 16.57
CA THR A 38 -2.97 6.97 15.99
C THR A 38 -3.02 6.92 14.47
N LYS A 39 -2.45 7.95 13.84
CA LYS A 39 -2.38 8.00 12.39
C LYS A 39 -1.19 7.16 11.89
N VAL A 40 -1.45 6.12 11.10
CA VAL A 40 -0.42 5.24 10.53
C VAL A 40 -0.03 5.62 9.09
N SER A 41 -0.77 6.53 8.46
CA SER A 41 -0.51 6.98 7.08
C SER A 41 0.32 8.26 6.98
N THR A 42 1.17 8.55 7.95
CA THR A 42 2.04 9.76 7.93
C THR A 42 3.07 9.71 6.81
N ALA A 43 3.53 8.53 6.44
CA ALA A 43 4.49 8.32 5.36
C ALA A 43 3.85 8.39 3.95
N LEU A 44 2.52 8.31 3.85
CA LEU A 44 1.83 8.42 2.57
C LEU A 44 1.63 9.88 2.18
N ASP A 45 1.80 10.17 0.88
CA ASP A 45 1.33 11.43 0.31
C ASP A 45 -0.17 11.59 0.60
N PRO A 46 -0.58 12.67 1.31
CA PRO A 46 -1.98 12.93 1.62
C PRO A 46 -2.88 13.00 0.37
N ALA A 47 -2.32 13.32 -0.79
CA ALA A 47 -3.06 13.34 -2.05
C ALA A 47 -3.58 11.95 -2.44
N ARG A 48 -2.91 10.87 -2.02
CA ARG A 48 -3.34 9.49 -2.26
C ARG A 48 -4.65 9.12 -1.56
N LEU A 49 -4.96 9.77 -0.44
CA LEU A 49 -6.13 9.53 0.41
C LEU A 49 -7.25 10.58 0.23
N ARG A 50 -7.10 11.51 -0.73
CA ARG A 50 -8.13 12.53 -1.01
C ARG A 50 -9.15 12.06 -2.04
N ASN A 51 -10.36 12.65 -1.98
CA ASN A 51 -11.45 12.40 -2.93
C ASN A 51 -11.84 10.91 -3.02
N VAL A 52 -11.79 10.21 -1.90
CA VAL A 52 -12.22 8.82 -1.81
C VAL A 52 -13.74 8.76 -1.90
N LYS A 53 -14.24 8.00 -2.86
CA LYS A 53 -15.66 7.70 -3.06
C LYS A 53 -16.09 6.51 -2.23
N SER A 54 -15.28 5.47 -2.23
CA SER A 54 -15.48 4.28 -1.41
C SER A 54 -14.13 3.68 -1.01
N ALA A 55 -14.12 3.00 0.14
CA ALA A 55 -12.97 2.28 0.64
C ALA A 55 -13.39 0.94 1.23
N LEU A 56 -12.59 -0.10 0.97
CA LEU A 56 -12.73 -1.43 1.50
C LEU A 56 -11.47 -1.79 2.28
N GLY A 57 -11.63 -2.47 3.41
CA GLY A 57 -10.55 -2.98 4.22
C GLY A 57 -10.53 -4.51 4.21
N GLY A 58 -9.34 -5.08 4.18
CA GLY A 58 -9.10 -6.50 4.33
C GLY A 58 -7.83 -6.77 5.13
N ALA A 59 -7.67 -7.99 5.59
CA ALA A 59 -6.48 -8.43 6.33
C ALA A 59 -5.97 -9.75 5.78
N LEU A 60 -4.65 -9.84 5.66
CA LEU A 60 -3.93 -11.08 5.37
C LEU A 60 -2.53 -10.96 5.98
N ASP A 61 -2.09 -11.97 6.73
CA ASP A 61 -0.74 -12.11 7.27
C ASP A 61 -0.21 -10.84 7.98
N GLY A 62 -1.01 -10.26 8.86
CA GLY A 62 -0.64 -9.06 9.61
C GLY A 62 -0.60 -7.78 8.77
N ARG A 63 -1.07 -7.81 7.53
CA ARG A 63 -1.14 -6.66 6.64
C ARG A 63 -2.57 -6.16 6.49
N TYR A 64 -2.72 -4.84 6.47
CA TYR A 64 -3.97 -4.16 6.21
C TYR A 64 -4.03 -3.75 4.74
N TYR A 65 -4.94 -4.34 4.01
CA TYR A 65 -5.24 -4.05 2.61
C TYR A 65 -6.33 -2.98 2.54
N LEU A 66 -6.04 -1.87 1.89
CA LEU A 66 -6.95 -0.76 1.73
C LEU A 66 -7.19 -0.48 0.24
N HIS A 67 -8.30 -1.00 -0.26
CA HIS A 67 -8.75 -0.72 -1.61
C HIS A 67 -9.52 0.59 -1.66
N LEU A 68 -9.12 1.50 -2.53
CA LEU A 68 -9.67 2.84 -2.66
C LEU A 68 -10.24 3.05 -4.06
N VAL A 69 -11.47 3.54 -4.13
CA VAL A 69 -12.03 4.14 -5.35
C VAL A 69 -12.06 5.64 -5.17
N ARG A 70 -11.41 6.37 -6.07
CA ARG A 70 -11.26 7.84 -6.02
C ARG A 70 -11.86 8.49 -7.24
N GLY A 71 -12.22 9.77 -7.10
CA GLY A 71 -12.79 10.56 -8.19
C GLY A 71 -14.26 10.29 -8.46
N SER A 72 -14.76 10.78 -9.59
CA SER A 72 -16.14 10.66 -10.02
C SER A 72 -16.26 10.50 -11.53
N GLY A 73 -17.31 9.82 -12.00
CA GLY A 73 -17.57 9.61 -13.43
C GLY A 73 -16.47 8.76 -14.08
N GLU A 74 -16.08 9.11 -15.29
CA GLU A 74 -15.08 8.40 -16.08
C GLU A 74 -13.64 8.55 -15.54
N ALA A 75 -13.40 9.54 -14.68
CA ALA A 75 -12.10 9.78 -14.06
C ALA A 75 -11.94 9.04 -12.72
N GLN A 76 -12.46 7.83 -12.60
CA GLN A 76 -12.25 7.00 -11.41
C GLN A 76 -10.87 6.37 -11.45
N ALA A 77 -10.11 6.52 -10.36
CA ALA A 77 -8.87 5.81 -10.12
C ALA A 77 -9.07 4.81 -8.97
N VAL A 78 -8.66 3.59 -9.20
CA VAL A 78 -8.65 2.53 -8.19
C VAL A 78 -7.21 2.34 -7.71
N ARG A 79 -7.04 2.15 -6.40
CA ARG A 79 -5.73 1.90 -5.78
C ARG A 79 -5.86 0.84 -4.71
N LEU A 80 -4.86 0.01 -4.60
CA LEU A 80 -4.69 -0.95 -3.52
C LEU A 80 -3.44 -0.55 -2.72
N LEU A 81 -3.66 -0.04 -1.52
CA LEU A 81 -2.60 0.30 -0.57
C LEU A 81 -2.52 -0.80 0.48
N VAL A 82 -1.33 -1.23 0.80
CA VAL A 82 -1.09 -2.29 1.79
C VAL A 82 -0.18 -1.74 2.88
N TYR A 83 -0.61 -1.90 4.12
CA TYR A 83 0.15 -1.52 5.32
C TYR A 83 0.63 -2.76 6.05
N ASP A 84 1.94 -2.94 6.12
CA ASP A 84 2.58 -3.94 6.97
C ASP A 84 2.56 -3.44 8.41
N THR A 85 1.76 -4.09 9.27
CA THR A 85 1.55 -3.62 10.64
C THR A 85 2.75 -3.87 11.55
N GLU A 86 3.61 -4.83 11.22
CA GLU A 86 4.82 -5.13 11.98
C GLU A 86 5.96 -4.16 11.65
N ARG A 87 6.13 -3.85 10.37
CA ARG A 87 7.21 -2.97 9.89
C ARG A 87 6.83 -1.50 9.84
N GLY A 88 5.54 -1.18 9.89
CA GLY A 88 5.05 0.19 9.76
C GLY A 88 5.22 0.76 8.35
N LEU A 89 5.29 -0.09 7.33
CA LEU A 89 5.56 0.29 5.95
C LEU A 89 4.31 0.24 5.10
N TRP A 90 4.21 1.18 4.16
CA TRP A 90 3.19 1.22 3.14
C TRP A 90 3.76 0.81 1.79
N GLN A 91 2.99 0.03 1.05
CA GLN A 91 3.23 -0.28 -0.35
C GLN A 91 1.95 -0.09 -1.15
N GLU A 92 2.07 0.06 -2.44
CA GLU A 92 0.95 0.08 -3.38
C GLU A 92 1.10 -1.14 -4.28
N GLU A 93 0.04 -1.92 -4.39
CA GLU A 93 -0.02 -3.11 -5.23
C GLU A 93 -0.91 -2.85 -6.45
N ASP A 94 -0.74 -3.66 -7.47
CA ASP A 94 -1.61 -3.65 -8.63
C ASP A 94 -3.05 -4.05 -8.23
N VAL A 95 -4.01 -3.46 -8.91
CA VAL A 95 -5.42 -3.66 -8.56
C VAL A 95 -6.04 -4.71 -9.45
N CYS A 96 -6.37 -5.85 -8.86
CA CYS A 96 -7.07 -6.93 -9.54
C CYS A 96 -8.55 -7.07 -9.11
N SER A 97 -9.07 -6.21 -8.23
CA SER A 97 -10.38 -6.43 -7.61
C SER A 97 -11.29 -5.23 -7.63
N TYR A 98 -12.61 -5.46 -7.67
CA TYR A 98 -13.66 -4.48 -7.39
C TYR A 98 -14.21 -4.61 -5.98
N GLU A 99 -14.12 -5.80 -5.40
CA GLU A 99 -14.60 -6.14 -4.07
C GLU A 99 -13.58 -7.03 -3.37
N MET A 100 -13.58 -6.95 -2.03
CA MET A 100 -12.65 -7.66 -1.18
C MET A 100 -13.37 -8.10 0.10
N ALA A 101 -13.12 -9.32 0.54
CA ALA A 101 -13.68 -9.86 1.77
C ALA A 101 -12.70 -10.84 2.43
N GLY A 102 -12.57 -10.73 3.76
CA GLY A 102 -11.81 -11.68 4.57
C GLY A 102 -12.72 -12.75 5.18
N SER A 103 -12.29 -14.01 5.15
CA SER A 103 -12.96 -15.11 5.81
C SER A 103 -11.98 -16.23 6.16
N GLY A 104 -12.02 -16.71 7.40
CA GLY A 104 -11.20 -17.86 7.83
C GLY A 104 -9.69 -17.62 7.74
N GLY A 105 -9.21 -16.39 7.93
CA GLY A 105 -7.79 -16.05 7.79
C GLY A 105 -7.34 -15.84 6.34
N GLN A 106 -8.25 -15.99 5.37
CA GLN A 106 -7.97 -15.80 3.95
C GLN A 106 -8.59 -14.51 3.44
N LEU A 107 -7.91 -13.81 2.56
CA LEU A 107 -8.43 -12.66 1.82
C LEU A 107 -8.88 -13.10 0.43
N TYR A 108 -10.11 -12.77 0.09
CA TYR A 108 -10.71 -13.03 -1.22
C TYR A 108 -10.91 -11.73 -1.98
N LEU A 109 -10.60 -11.77 -3.26
CA LEU A 109 -10.68 -10.65 -4.19
C LEU A 109 -11.62 -11.05 -5.33
N TRP A 110 -12.52 -10.15 -5.74
CA TRP A 110 -13.41 -10.37 -6.88
C TRP A 110 -13.11 -9.37 -7.99
N ASP A 111 -12.77 -9.89 -9.16
CA ASP A 111 -12.38 -9.10 -10.34
C ASP A 111 -13.54 -8.75 -11.28
N GLY A 112 -14.77 -9.07 -10.89
CA GLY A 112 -15.98 -8.91 -11.71
C GLY A 112 -16.38 -10.19 -12.46
N LYS A 113 -15.54 -11.24 -12.46
CA LYS A 113 -15.78 -12.51 -13.14
C LYS A 113 -15.49 -13.71 -12.25
N ALA A 114 -14.38 -13.68 -11.52
CA ALA A 114 -13.90 -14.76 -10.68
C ALA A 114 -13.56 -14.26 -9.27
N ILE A 115 -13.57 -15.18 -8.33
CA ILE A 115 -13.08 -14.94 -6.95
C ILE A 115 -11.69 -15.56 -6.86
N TRP A 116 -10.75 -14.74 -6.45
CA TRP A 116 -9.35 -15.08 -6.24
C TRP A 116 -9.06 -15.12 -4.74
N ALA A 117 -8.26 -16.07 -4.30
CA ALA A 117 -7.70 -16.06 -2.95
C ALA A 117 -6.34 -15.39 -3.01
N ALA A 118 -6.14 -14.33 -2.22
CA ALA A 118 -4.82 -13.76 -2.03
C ALA A 118 -4.00 -14.74 -1.18
N ASP A 119 -2.83 -15.08 -1.64
CA ASP A 119 -1.90 -15.98 -0.95
C ASP A 119 -0.49 -15.39 -1.08
N ALA A 120 0.05 -14.90 0.05
CA ALA A 120 1.35 -14.24 0.07
C ALA A 120 2.52 -15.20 -0.17
N ASP A 121 2.30 -16.52 0.00
CA ASP A 121 3.35 -17.54 -0.06
C ASP A 121 3.40 -18.29 -1.41
N ARG A 122 2.49 -17.97 -2.34
CA ARG A 122 2.48 -18.61 -3.65
C ARG A 122 3.22 -17.77 -4.68
N GLU A 123 4.09 -18.43 -5.43
CA GLU A 123 4.82 -17.87 -6.58
C GLU A 123 3.93 -17.72 -7.82
N GLU A 124 2.70 -18.20 -7.80
CA GLU A 124 1.76 -18.14 -8.92
C GLU A 124 0.91 -16.87 -8.85
N ASN A 125 0.99 -16.04 -9.86
CA ASN A 125 0.17 -14.84 -9.91
C ASN A 125 -1.24 -15.13 -10.48
N TRP A 126 -2.19 -14.28 -10.13
CA TRP A 126 -3.61 -14.41 -10.50
C TRP A 126 -3.86 -14.24 -12.01
N GLN A 127 -2.95 -13.60 -12.74
CA GLN A 127 -3.07 -13.35 -14.18
C GLN A 127 -2.83 -14.60 -15.00
N GLN A 128 -2.26 -15.64 -14.41
CA GLN A 128 -1.74 -16.77 -15.15
C GLN A 128 -2.08 -18.12 -14.55
N ALA A 129 -3.36 -18.46 -14.50
CA ALA A 129 -3.74 -19.84 -14.26
C ALA A 129 -3.05 -20.74 -15.30
N GLY A 130 -1.83 -21.24 -14.99
CA GLY A 130 -1.06 -22.17 -15.81
C GLY A 130 0.02 -21.55 -16.73
N GLY A 131 0.44 -20.33 -16.52
CA GLY A 131 1.50 -19.65 -17.31
C GLY A 131 2.69 -19.17 -16.46
N ILE A 132 3.71 -18.69 -17.15
CA ILE A 132 4.88 -18.05 -16.55
C ILE A 132 4.48 -16.61 -16.17
N GLU A 133 4.82 -16.20 -14.97
CA GLU A 133 4.59 -14.83 -14.51
C GLU A 133 5.29 -13.81 -15.41
N ASP A 134 4.55 -12.84 -15.92
CA ASP A 134 5.13 -11.70 -16.63
C ASP A 134 5.89 -10.82 -15.63
N GLY A 135 6.93 -10.15 -16.11
CA GLY A 135 7.75 -9.31 -15.26
C GLY A 135 6.93 -8.26 -14.50
N VAL A 136 7.03 -8.28 -13.16
CA VAL A 136 6.39 -7.30 -12.29
C VAL A 136 7.27 -6.06 -12.21
N SER A 137 6.70 -4.89 -12.51
CA SER A 137 7.37 -3.61 -12.31
C SER A 137 7.30 -3.22 -10.83
N PHE A 138 8.46 -3.01 -10.24
CA PHE A 138 8.60 -2.60 -8.85
C PHE A 138 9.36 -1.28 -8.77
N GLU A 139 8.90 -0.35 -7.97
CA GLU A 139 9.57 0.92 -7.70
C GLU A 139 9.68 1.14 -6.20
N LEU A 140 10.88 1.45 -5.72
CA LEU A 140 11.15 1.85 -4.35
C LEU A 140 11.82 3.22 -4.33
N VAL A 141 11.16 4.18 -3.73
CA VAL A 141 11.70 5.53 -3.51
C VAL A 141 11.96 5.72 -2.02
N SER A 142 13.22 5.96 -1.64
CA SER A 142 13.54 6.29 -0.25
C SER A 142 13.09 7.71 0.10
N GLY A 143 12.94 7.99 1.39
CA GLY A 143 12.85 9.37 1.86
C GLY A 143 14.14 10.14 1.59
N ASN A 144 14.09 11.46 1.69
CA ASN A 144 15.25 12.31 1.56
C ASN A 144 16.27 12.00 2.68
N ILE A 145 17.54 11.89 2.30
CA ILE A 145 18.64 11.63 3.22
C ILE A 145 19.34 12.97 3.49
N GLY A 146 19.60 13.27 4.77
CA GLY A 146 20.39 14.43 5.15
C GLY A 146 19.62 15.75 5.33
N LEU A 147 18.27 15.72 5.38
CA LEU A 147 17.46 16.92 5.60
C LEU A 147 17.81 17.71 6.89
N ASP A 148 18.32 17.01 7.90
CA ASP A 148 18.67 17.62 9.20
C ASP A 148 20.14 18.02 9.29
N SER A 149 20.92 17.85 8.23
CA SER A 149 22.33 18.22 8.18
C SER A 149 22.50 19.57 7.49
N PRO A 150 23.14 20.55 8.12
CA PRO A 150 23.49 21.82 7.46
C PRO A 150 24.70 21.71 6.51
N GLU A 151 25.32 20.53 6.46
CA GLU A 151 26.51 20.29 5.64
C GLU A 151 26.13 19.62 4.33
N GLU A 152 26.92 19.85 3.28
CA GLU A 152 26.80 19.12 2.02
C GLU A 152 27.07 17.63 2.25
N LEU A 153 26.16 16.78 1.80
CA LEU A 153 26.29 15.32 1.89
C LEU A 153 26.58 14.75 0.51
N TYR A 154 27.55 13.86 0.46
CA TYR A 154 27.92 13.13 -0.74
C TYR A 154 27.59 11.64 -0.59
N LEU A 155 26.83 11.09 -1.51
CA LEU A 155 26.62 9.66 -1.59
C LEU A 155 27.86 9.01 -2.20
N SER A 156 28.70 8.38 -1.36
CA SER A 156 29.94 7.74 -1.81
C SER A 156 29.77 6.27 -2.20
N ARG A 157 28.74 5.61 -1.67
CA ARG A 157 28.45 4.20 -1.95
C ARG A 157 27.00 3.86 -1.66
N LEU A 158 26.39 3.16 -2.59
CA LEU A 158 25.12 2.46 -2.41
C LEU A 158 25.38 0.95 -2.46
N THR A 159 24.88 0.20 -1.49
CA THR A 159 24.96 -1.27 -1.48
C THR A 159 23.55 -1.81 -1.44
N LEU A 160 23.17 -2.51 -2.49
CA LEU A 160 21.91 -3.24 -2.58
C LEU A 160 22.15 -4.71 -2.28
N ARG A 161 21.30 -5.28 -1.44
CA ARG A 161 21.23 -6.73 -1.22
C ARG A 161 19.86 -7.19 -1.69
N LEU A 162 19.87 -8.01 -2.71
CA LEU A 162 18.66 -8.42 -3.41
C LEU A 162 18.69 -9.93 -3.57
N GLU A 163 17.56 -10.54 -3.46
CA GLU A 163 17.26 -11.86 -4.00
C GLU A 163 16.43 -11.61 -5.25
N ALA A 164 16.98 -11.92 -6.39
CA ALA A 164 16.35 -11.61 -7.67
C ALA A 164 16.30 -12.86 -8.54
N GLU A 165 15.22 -13.03 -9.24
CA GLU A 165 15.06 -14.11 -10.20
C GLU A 165 15.91 -13.91 -11.46
N VAL A 166 16.09 -14.99 -12.19
CA VAL A 166 16.81 -14.98 -13.48
C VAL A 166 16.07 -14.05 -14.44
N LYS A 167 16.78 -13.10 -15.04
CA LYS A 167 16.29 -12.04 -15.95
C LYS A 167 15.70 -10.80 -15.28
N SER A 168 15.81 -10.65 -13.96
CA SER A 168 15.44 -9.37 -13.32
C SER A 168 16.35 -8.24 -13.79
N ARG A 169 15.77 -7.09 -14.07
CA ARG A 169 16.48 -5.84 -14.37
C ARG A 169 16.29 -4.88 -13.22
N ILE A 170 17.39 -4.35 -12.71
CA ILE A 170 17.38 -3.35 -11.66
C ILE A 170 17.97 -2.07 -12.22
N GLU A 171 17.25 -0.99 -12.03
CA GLU A 171 17.68 0.36 -12.37
C GLU A 171 17.72 1.17 -11.10
N VAL A 172 18.82 1.88 -10.88
CA VAL A 172 19.02 2.70 -9.69
C VAL A 172 19.18 4.13 -10.15
N ALA A 173 18.37 5.01 -9.59
CA ALA A 173 18.47 6.44 -9.84
C ALA A 173 18.63 7.22 -8.53
N VAL A 174 19.33 8.33 -8.59
CA VAL A 174 19.54 9.23 -7.48
C VAL A 174 19.07 10.63 -7.87
N SER A 175 18.41 11.33 -6.96
CA SER A 175 18.01 12.72 -7.12
C SER A 175 18.70 13.56 -6.04
N TYR A 176 19.36 14.63 -6.42
CA TYR A 176 19.99 15.61 -5.52
C TYR A 176 19.12 16.87 -5.45
N ASP A 177 18.95 17.39 -4.24
CA ASP A 177 18.25 18.65 -3.96
C ASP A 177 16.86 18.77 -4.61
N SER A 178 16.14 17.65 -4.67
CA SER A 178 14.83 17.55 -5.35
C SER A 178 14.90 17.85 -6.86
N GLY A 179 16.06 17.70 -7.45
CA GLY A 179 16.30 17.83 -8.88
C GLY A 179 15.79 16.65 -9.72
N ALA A 180 16.27 16.54 -10.94
CA ALA A 180 15.96 15.42 -11.82
C ALA A 180 16.60 14.11 -11.32
N TRP A 181 15.98 12.99 -11.64
CA TRP A 181 16.55 11.68 -11.37
C TRP A 181 17.67 11.35 -12.35
N GLU A 182 18.80 10.93 -11.81
CA GLU A 182 19.98 10.50 -12.56
C GLU A 182 20.19 8.99 -12.36
N THR A 183 20.33 8.23 -13.46
CA THR A 183 20.54 6.77 -13.47
C THR A 183 22.00 6.40 -13.68
#